data_263b8874a7c9673e3854242811250dbd
#
_entry.id   263b8874a7c9673e3854242811250dbd
#
_cell.length_a   1.000
_cell.length_b   1.000
_cell.length_c   1.000
_cell.angle_alpha   90.00
_cell.angle_beta   90.00
_cell.angle_gamma   90.00
#
_symmetry.space_group_name_H-M   'P 1'
#
loop_
_entity.id
_entity.type
_entity.pdbx_description
1 polymer ?
#
loop_
_entity_poly.entity_id
_entity_poly.type
_entity_poly.pdbx_seq_one_letter_code
_entity_poly.pdbx_strand_id
1 'polypeptide(L)'
;MITVKKTSIYLPENINTVCQKYNNGYIMWMSGEKSTVVQYLDISPKTKKKNVPLDFKINKNQILLRKSNLTNTQSFYNVYQNKYHKVINKYYNLVHMQLNKAILRATIGIKKYLLVRGVGYKLIKKNKYLMIHVGFSHKINILIPSYIKTKSNRKSTKLKFKGDDSTFVTGLLASIRRFKKPDVYKGKGIRYRKDNVIRKEGKKKKNF
;
A
#
# COMPACT_ATOMS: atom_id res chain seq x y z
N MET A 1 7.81 27.91 -23.58
CA MET A 1 7.11 28.10 -22.29
C MET A 1 6.96 26.75 -21.59
N ILE A 2 7.67 26.52 -20.51
CA ILE A 2 7.58 25.24 -19.76
C ILE A 2 6.42 25.37 -18.79
N THR A 3 5.30 24.72 -19.09
CA THR A 3 4.15 24.70 -18.21
C THR A 3 4.48 23.94 -16.92
N VAL A 4 4.56 24.67 -15.82
CA VAL A 4 4.69 24.09 -14.48
C VAL A 4 3.41 23.33 -14.17
N LYS A 5 3.46 22.00 -14.20
CA LYS A 5 2.32 21.19 -13.76
C LYS A 5 2.09 21.43 -12.27
N LYS A 6 1.05 22.20 -11.96
CA LYS A 6 0.47 22.30 -10.62
C LYS A 6 -0.58 21.19 -10.51
N THR A 7 -0.49 20.31 -9.53
CA THR A 7 -1.60 19.43 -9.19
C THR A 7 -2.07 19.78 -7.79
N SER A 8 -3.36 19.99 -7.68
CA SER A 8 -4.06 20.14 -6.41
C SER A 8 -4.63 18.78 -6.01
N ILE A 9 -4.36 18.36 -4.79
CA ILE A 9 -4.99 17.20 -4.18
C ILE A 9 -6.03 17.74 -3.22
N TYR A 10 -7.30 17.44 -3.48
CA TYR A 10 -8.38 17.84 -2.60
C TYR A 10 -8.40 16.97 -1.34
N LEU A 11 -8.51 17.63 -0.19
CA LEU A 11 -8.69 16.97 1.09
C LEU A 11 -10.19 16.92 1.40
N PRO A 12 -10.72 15.76 1.77
CA PRO A 12 -12.07 15.68 2.32
C PRO A 12 -12.17 16.53 3.59
N GLU A 13 -13.34 17.13 3.82
CA GLU A 13 -13.61 18.05 4.94
C GLU A 13 -13.32 17.41 6.33
N ASN A 14 -13.44 16.10 6.41
CA ASN A 14 -13.26 15.33 7.65
C ASN A 14 -11.78 14.96 7.93
N ILE A 15 -10.81 15.57 7.22
CA ILE A 15 -9.38 15.32 7.44
C ILE A 15 -8.70 16.58 7.92
N ASN A 16 -8.14 16.52 9.12
CA ASN A 16 -7.23 17.53 9.61
C ASN A 16 -5.79 17.16 9.23
N THR A 17 -5.09 18.07 8.59
CA THR A 17 -3.71 17.87 8.17
C THR A 17 -2.78 18.85 8.84
N VAL A 18 -1.72 18.34 9.45
CA VAL A 18 -0.62 19.14 10.00
C VAL A 18 0.65 18.71 9.28
N CYS A 19 1.44 19.67 8.86
CA CYS A 19 2.70 19.42 8.16
C CYS A 19 3.84 20.13 8.85
N GLN A 20 4.91 19.40 9.10
CA GLN A 20 6.15 19.95 9.67
C GLN A 20 7.30 19.62 8.73
N LYS A 21 8.15 20.62 8.48
CA LYS A 21 9.39 20.42 7.73
C LYS A 21 10.39 19.69 8.63
N TYR A 22 10.97 18.61 8.12
CA TYR A 22 11.94 17.81 8.83
C TYR A 22 13.08 17.41 7.89
N ASN A 23 14.29 17.88 8.18
CA ASN A 23 15.47 17.69 7.32
C ASN A 23 15.17 18.01 5.84
N ASN A 24 15.36 17.05 4.96
CA ASN A 24 15.14 17.18 3.51
C ASN A 24 13.73 16.76 3.06
N GLY A 25 12.77 16.68 3.99
CA GLY A 25 11.42 16.26 3.69
C GLY A 25 10.37 16.95 4.55
N TYR A 26 9.16 16.42 4.49
CA TYR A 26 8.04 16.84 5.33
C TYR A 26 7.45 15.64 6.03
N ILE A 27 7.14 15.81 7.31
CA ILE A 27 6.32 14.88 8.05
C ILE A 27 4.89 15.44 8.03
N MET A 28 3.97 14.65 7.53
CA MET A 28 2.57 15.01 7.45
C MET A 28 1.75 14.10 8.35
N TRP A 29 1.00 14.71 9.26
CA TRP A 29 0.01 14.06 10.09
C TRP A 29 -1.36 14.30 9.47
N MET A 30 -2.08 13.24 9.17
CA MET A 30 -3.44 13.29 8.67
C MET A 30 -4.33 12.57 9.67
N SER A 31 -5.20 13.30 10.35
CA SER A 31 -6.20 12.72 11.26
C SER A 31 -7.55 12.73 10.56
N GLY A 32 -8.08 11.55 10.33
CA GLY A 32 -9.42 11.35 9.78
C GLY A 32 -10.29 10.53 10.72
N GLU A 33 -11.56 10.31 10.34
CA GLU A 33 -12.53 9.56 11.14
C GLU A 33 -12.08 8.13 11.50
N LYS A 34 -11.26 7.49 10.70
CA LYS A 34 -10.91 6.08 10.86
C LYS A 34 -9.55 5.86 11.49
N SER A 35 -8.60 6.74 11.22
CA SER A 35 -7.24 6.61 11.73
C SER A 35 -6.44 7.89 11.55
N THR A 36 -5.43 8.05 12.40
CA THR A 36 -4.37 9.04 12.20
C THR A 36 -3.24 8.40 11.41
N VAL A 37 -2.83 9.02 10.33
CA VAL A 37 -1.77 8.54 9.46
C VAL A 37 -0.61 9.51 9.52
N VAL A 38 0.58 9.01 9.83
CA VAL A 38 1.82 9.77 9.72
C VAL A 38 2.53 9.34 8.45
N GLN A 39 2.80 10.28 7.56
CA GLN A 39 3.48 10.04 6.30
C GLN A 39 4.71 10.90 6.21
N TYR A 40 5.87 10.28 6.07
CA TYR A 40 7.09 10.98 5.70
C TYR A 40 7.14 11.13 4.18
N LEU A 41 7.35 12.35 3.72
CA LEU A 41 7.52 12.72 2.32
C LEU A 41 8.95 13.18 2.13
N ASP A 42 9.78 12.36 1.52
CA ASP A 42 11.11 12.75 1.11
C ASP A 42 10.99 13.62 -0.16
N ILE A 43 11.49 14.84 -0.10
CA ILE A 43 11.39 15.82 -1.20
C ILE A 43 12.69 15.94 -1.96
N SER A 44 13.78 15.48 -1.37
CA SER A 44 15.08 15.49 -2.03
C SER A 44 15.54 14.07 -2.34
N PRO A 45 15.32 13.56 -3.55
CA PRO A 45 15.96 12.32 -3.93
C PRO A 45 17.48 12.52 -3.84
N LYS A 46 18.14 11.63 -3.13
CA LYS A 46 19.61 11.55 -3.12
C LYS A 46 20.13 11.12 -4.49
N THR A 47 19.86 11.91 -5.51
CA THR A 47 20.60 11.80 -6.76
C THR A 47 21.94 12.50 -6.54
N LYS A 48 23.03 11.81 -6.82
CA LYS A 48 24.43 12.19 -6.50
C LYS A 48 24.86 13.62 -6.86
N LYS A 49 24.01 14.45 -7.45
CA LYS A 49 24.42 15.77 -7.97
C LYS A 49 23.47 16.95 -7.78
N LYS A 50 22.16 16.81 -7.51
CA LYS A 50 21.28 18.00 -7.32
C LYS A 50 20.04 17.66 -6.51
N ASN A 51 19.71 18.52 -5.54
CA ASN A 51 18.43 18.52 -4.85
C ASN A 51 17.32 18.90 -5.83
N VAL A 52 16.26 18.10 -5.92
CA VAL A 52 15.08 18.45 -6.69
C VAL A 52 14.11 19.13 -5.72
N PRO A 53 14.01 20.44 -5.75
CA PRO A 53 13.13 21.12 -4.83
C PRO A 53 11.67 20.94 -5.32
N LEU A 54 10.87 20.25 -4.52
CA LEU A 54 9.42 20.27 -4.65
C LEU A 54 8.89 21.24 -3.61
N ASP A 55 8.15 22.24 -4.05
CA ASP A 55 7.46 23.15 -3.15
C ASP A 55 6.12 22.56 -2.74
N PHE A 56 5.88 22.61 -1.45
CA PHE A 56 4.72 22.04 -0.81
C PHE A 56 3.96 23.13 -0.06
N LYS A 57 2.70 23.36 -0.44
CA LYS A 57 1.81 24.28 0.28
C LYS A 57 0.54 23.57 0.68
N ILE A 58 0.15 23.70 1.93
CA ILE A 58 -1.10 23.16 2.46
C ILE A 58 -2.05 24.34 2.69
N ASN A 59 -3.20 24.28 2.03
CA ASN A 59 -4.37 25.10 2.34
C ASN A 59 -5.38 24.23 3.08
N LYS A 60 -6.36 24.83 3.77
CA LYS A 60 -7.36 24.10 4.58
C LYS A 60 -7.95 22.87 3.87
N ASN A 61 -8.24 22.96 2.58
CA ASN A 61 -8.92 21.90 1.82
C ASN A 61 -8.10 21.35 0.64
N GLN A 62 -6.84 21.78 0.49
CA GLN A 62 -6.04 21.38 -0.68
C GLN A 62 -4.55 21.30 -0.33
N ILE A 63 -3.90 20.30 -0.89
CA ILE A 63 -2.45 20.17 -0.90
C ILE A 63 -1.96 20.55 -2.30
N LEU A 64 -1.20 21.62 -2.39
CA LEU A 64 -0.61 22.10 -3.64
C LEU A 64 0.82 21.56 -3.75
N LEU A 65 1.06 20.74 -4.75
CA LEU A 65 2.39 20.30 -5.14
C LEU A 65 2.85 21.13 -6.33
N ARG A 66 3.96 21.83 -6.16
CA ARG A 66 4.62 22.60 -7.24
C ARG A 66 5.98 21.99 -7.51
N LYS A 67 6.36 21.94 -8.77
CA LYS A 67 7.75 21.78 -9.15
C LYS A 67 8.39 23.16 -9.04
N SER A 68 9.45 23.31 -8.26
CA SER A 68 10.20 24.56 -8.32
C SER A 68 10.88 24.66 -9.68
N ASN A 69 10.73 25.81 -10.31
CA ASN A 69 11.51 26.13 -11.49
C ASN A 69 12.97 26.27 -11.05
N LEU A 70 13.85 25.46 -11.60
CA LEU A 70 15.27 25.77 -11.61
C LEU A 70 15.44 27.00 -12.50
N THR A 71 15.31 28.17 -11.88
CA THR A 71 15.64 29.44 -12.52
C THR A 71 17.14 29.53 -12.68
N ASN A 72 17.55 29.85 -13.91
CA ASN A 72 18.82 30.45 -14.28
C ASN A 72 20.10 29.64 -14.08
N THR A 73 20.33 28.70 -14.95
CA THR A 73 21.65 28.60 -15.59
C THR A 73 21.41 28.45 -17.07
N GLN A 74 21.56 29.56 -17.74
CA GLN A 74 21.61 29.64 -19.19
C GLN A 74 22.75 28.78 -19.72
N SER A 75 22.45 28.24 -20.88
CA SER A 75 23.42 27.64 -21.82
C SER A 75 24.18 26.41 -21.32
N PHE A 76 23.97 25.36 -22.01
CA PHE A 76 24.80 24.16 -22.23
C PHE A 76 24.17 22.76 -22.05
N TYR A 77 22.88 22.51 -21.87
CA TYR A 77 22.47 21.11 -21.63
C TYR A 77 21.06 20.71 -22.10
N ASN A 78 20.76 20.76 -23.37
CA ASN A 78 19.46 20.27 -23.88
C ASN A 78 19.24 18.75 -23.69
N VAL A 79 20.28 17.95 -23.75
CA VAL A 79 20.17 16.48 -23.60
C VAL A 79 20.02 16.07 -22.12
N TYR A 80 20.71 16.74 -21.21
CA TYR A 80 20.63 16.49 -19.78
C TYR A 80 19.32 16.98 -19.15
N GLN A 81 18.71 18.02 -19.70
CA GLN A 81 17.42 18.54 -19.24
C GLN A 81 16.31 17.49 -19.40
N ASN A 82 16.25 16.79 -20.52
CA ASN A 82 15.22 15.76 -20.73
C ASN A 82 15.32 14.59 -19.73
N LYS A 83 16.52 14.15 -19.40
CA LYS A 83 16.75 13.10 -18.41
C LYS A 83 16.39 13.58 -17.01
N TYR A 84 16.70 14.80 -16.68
CA TYR A 84 16.41 15.43 -15.40
C TYR A 84 14.90 15.65 -15.20
N HIS A 85 14.21 16.14 -16.23
CA HIS A 85 12.74 16.28 -16.23
C HIS A 85 12.01 14.94 -16.06
N LYS A 86 12.49 13.85 -16.66
CA LYS A 86 11.95 12.51 -16.45
C LYS A 86 12.06 12.08 -14.97
N VAL A 87 13.20 12.32 -14.34
CA VAL A 87 13.42 11.99 -12.93
C VAL A 87 12.50 12.81 -12.02
N ILE A 88 12.40 14.13 -12.24
CA ILE A 88 11.51 15.01 -11.49
C ILE A 88 10.05 14.56 -11.62
N ASN A 89 9.61 14.24 -12.83
CA ASN A 89 8.25 13.77 -13.07
C ASN A 89 7.96 12.45 -12.36
N LYS A 90 8.90 11.52 -12.38
CA LYS A 90 8.79 10.25 -11.66
C LYS A 90 8.63 10.47 -10.15
N TYR A 91 9.43 11.36 -9.60
CA TYR A 91 9.42 11.66 -8.17
C TYR A 91 8.14 12.38 -7.74
N TYR A 92 7.73 13.35 -8.53
CA TYR A 92 6.46 14.05 -8.34
C TYR A 92 5.26 13.10 -8.31
N ASN A 93 5.19 12.18 -9.27
CA ASN A 93 4.13 11.17 -9.32
C ASN A 93 4.18 10.23 -8.10
N LEU A 94 5.37 9.90 -7.61
CA LEU A 94 5.54 9.06 -6.42
C LEU A 94 5.00 9.76 -5.17
N VAL A 95 5.35 11.03 -4.95
CA VAL A 95 4.84 11.82 -3.82
C VAL A 95 3.32 11.98 -3.91
N HIS A 96 2.80 12.28 -5.10
CA HIS A 96 1.37 12.39 -5.35
C HIS A 96 0.62 11.09 -5.01
N MET A 97 1.16 9.94 -5.42
CA MET A 97 0.57 8.63 -5.08
C MET A 97 0.64 8.33 -3.57
N GLN A 98 1.72 8.70 -2.90
CA GLN A 98 1.86 8.51 -1.46
C GLN A 98 0.82 9.33 -0.69
N LEU A 99 0.61 10.58 -1.08
CA LEU A 99 -0.41 11.45 -0.50
C LEU A 99 -1.82 10.90 -0.69
N ASN A 100 -2.19 10.52 -1.90
CA ASN A 100 -3.50 9.92 -2.16
C ASN A 100 -3.72 8.63 -1.35
N LYS A 101 -2.69 7.79 -1.21
CA LYS A 101 -2.76 6.61 -0.34
C LYS A 101 -2.94 6.98 1.13
N ALA A 102 -2.26 8.02 1.61
CA ALA A 102 -2.39 8.48 3.00
C ALA A 102 -3.81 9.02 3.28
N ILE A 103 -4.37 9.81 2.37
CA ILE A 103 -5.75 10.30 2.46
C ILE A 103 -6.75 9.13 2.51
N LEU A 104 -6.62 8.15 1.60
CA LEU A 104 -7.49 6.97 1.61
C LEU A 104 -7.38 6.13 2.89
N ARG A 105 -6.18 6.09 3.48
CA ARG A 105 -6.00 5.42 4.79
C ARG A 105 -6.75 6.15 5.91
N ALA A 106 -6.63 7.47 5.95
CA ALA A 106 -7.26 8.30 6.97
C ALA A 106 -8.79 8.26 6.87
N THR A 107 -9.36 8.23 5.67
CA THR A 107 -10.82 8.25 5.45
C THR A 107 -11.46 6.87 5.60
N ILE A 108 -11.03 5.91 4.80
CA ILE A 108 -11.71 4.60 4.65
C ILE A 108 -11.05 3.53 5.51
N GLY A 109 -9.75 3.69 5.80
CA GLY A 109 -8.91 2.64 6.38
C GLY A 109 -8.70 1.47 5.40
N ILE A 110 -7.74 0.62 5.72
CA ILE A 110 -7.38 -0.49 4.84
C ILE A 110 -8.12 -1.75 5.25
N LYS A 111 -8.84 -2.33 4.28
CA LYS A 111 -9.55 -3.61 4.45
C LYS A 111 -9.03 -4.60 3.43
N LYS A 112 -8.44 -5.71 3.87
CA LYS A 112 -7.99 -6.83 3.03
C LYS A 112 -8.62 -8.13 3.49
N TYR A 113 -8.77 -9.07 2.56
CA TYR A 113 -9.43 -10.34 2.82
C TYR A 113 -8.57 -11.49 2.35
N LEU A 114 -8.44 -12.51 3.19
CA LEU A 114 -7.93 -13.83 2.83
C LEU A 114 -9.06 -14.83 2.79
N LEU A 115 -8.98 -15.72 1.81
CA LEU A 115 -9.87 -16.85 1.62
C LEU A 115 -9.05 -18.13 1.71
N VAL A 116 -9.60 -19.12 2.35
CA VAL A 116 -9.04 -20.47 2.41
C VAL A 116 -10.00 -21.43 1.75
N ARG A 117 -9.49 -22.23 0.83
CA ARG A 117 -10.24 -23.34 0.18
C ARG A 117 -9.55 -24.66 0.46
N GLY A 118 -10.33 -25.65 0.82
CA GLY A 118 -9.88 -27.02 1.11
C GLY A 118 -10.77 -27.67 2.14
N VAL A 119 -10.91 -28.99 2.08
CA VAL A 119 -11.64 -29.76 3.09
C VAL A 119 -10.85 -29.69 4.40
N GLY A 120 -11.51 -29.33 5.50
CA GLY A 120 -10.88 -29.17 6.81
C GLY A 120 -10.00 -27.93 7.00
N TYR A 121 -9.83 -27.08 5.96
CA TYR A 121 -9.02 -25.86 6.07
C TYR A 121 -9.80 -24.76 6.80
N LYS A 122 -9.20 -24.20 7.85
CA LYS A 122 -9.82 -23.15 8.68
C LYS A 122 -8.79 -22.12 9.12
N LEU A 123 -9.25 -20.87 9.28
CA LEU A 123 -8.51 -19.76 9.87
C LEU A 123 -9.26 -19.32 11.12
N ILE A 124 -8.76 -19.66 12.29
CA ILE A 124 -9.43 -19.40 13.57
C ILE A 124 -8.65 -18.33 14.32
N LYS A 125 -9.31 -17.23 14.68
CA LYS A 125 -8.74 -16.22 15.55
C LYS A 125 -8.98 -16.63 17.00
N LYS A 126 -7.89 -16.75 17.78
CA LYS A 126 -7.91 -16.89 19.23
C LYS A 126 -7.11 -15.75 19.86
N ASN A 127 -7.77 -14.86 20.59
CA ASN A 127 -7.13 -13.71 21.25
C ASN A 127 -6.14 -12.95 20.33
N LYS A 128 -4.85 -13.02 20.65
CA LYS A 128 -3.75 -12.40 19.89
C LYS A 128 -3.21 -13.26 18.75
N TYR A 129 -3.63 -14.54 18.67
CA TYR A 129 -3.08 -15.50 17.70
C TYR A 129 -4.09 -15.83 16.61
N LEU A 130 -3.58 -16.07 15.43
CA LEU A 130 -4.29 -16.67 14.32
C LEU A 130 -3.82 -18.12 14.15
N MET A 131 -4.74 -19.06 14.38
CA MET A 131 -4.49 -20.48 14.15
C MET A 131 -4.90 -20.83 12.72
N ILE A 132 -3.96 -21.44 11.99
CA ILE A 132 -4.11 -21.78 10.59
C ILE A 132 -4.08 -23.29 10.46
N HIS A 133 -5.20 -23.85 9.96
CA HIS A 133 -5.33 -25.27 9.62
C HIS A 133 -5.38 -25.38 8.09
N VAL A 134 -4.34 -25.89 7.46
CA VAL A 134 -4.21 -25.98 6.00
C VAL A 134 -3.62 -27.31 5.53
N GLY A 135 -3.98 -28.39 6.25
CA GLY A 135 -3.58 -29.74 5.90
C GLY A 135 -2.15 -30.13 6.29
N PHE A 136 -1.57 -29.41 7.24
CA PHE A 136 -0.35 -29.85 7.91
C PHE A 136 -0.68 -30.72 9.13
N SER A 137 0.26 -31.55 9.57
CA SER A 137 0.14 -32.37 10.77
C SER A 137 -0.02 -31.54 12.05
N HIS A 138 0.54 -30.32 12.05
CA HIS A 138 0.47 -29.38 13.16
C HIS A 138 -0.27 -28.08 12.76
N LYS A 139 -0.77 -27.38 13.77
CA LYS A 139 -1.44 -26.08 13.61
C LYS A 139 -0.39 -24.97 13.59
N ILE A 140 -0.48 -24.07 12.64
CA ILE A 140 0.41 -22.91 12.58
C ILE A 140 -0.23 -21.78 13.38
N ASN A 141 0.49 -21.24 14.37
CA ASN A 141 0.04 -20.11 15.16
C ASN A 141 0.85 -18.88 14.78
N ILE A 142 0.16 -17.78 14.39
CA ILE A 142 0.76 -16.51 14.04
C ILE A 142 0.29 -15.45 15.01
N LEU A 143 1.21 -14.69 15.58
CA LEU A 143 0.90 -13.51 16.37
C LEU A 143 0.34 -12.41 15.47
N ILE A 144 -0.83 -11.87 15.82
CA ILE A 144 -1.40 -10.71 15.15
C ILE A 144 -1.08 -9.48 15.97
N PRO A 145 -0.40 -8.47 15.39
CA PRO A 145 -0.14 -7.21 16.06
C PRO A 145 -1.44 -6.52 16.50
N SER A 146 -1.43 -5.83 17.63
CA SER A 146 -2.61 -5.19 18.22
C SER A 146 -3.27 -4.12 17.35
N TYR A 147 -2.47 -3.45 16.51
CA TYR A 147 -2.95 -2.44 15.56
C TYR A 147 -3.69 -3.04 14.35
N ILE A 148 -3.71 -4.38 14.18
CA ILE A 148 -4.45 -5.05 13.11
C ILE A 148 -5.70 -5.72 13.69
N LYS A 149 -6.88 -5.20 13.34
CA LYS A 149 -8.16 -5.81 13.71
C LYS A 149 -8.52 -6.90 12.71
N THR A 150 -8.81 -8.10 13.21
CA THR A 150 -9.20 -9.24 12.37
C THR A 150 -10.60 -9.72 12.72
N LYS A 151 -11.38 -10.06 11.70
CA LYS A 151 -12.72 -10.66 11.86
C LYS A 151 -12.86 -11.88 10.96
N SER A 152 -13.18 -13.04 11.55
CA SER A 152 -13.45 -14.28 10.81
C SER A 152 -14.93 -14.43 10.49
N ASN A 153 -15.23 -15.18 9.44
CA ASN A 153 -16.59 -15.64 9.15
C ASN A 153 -16.95 -16.85 10.05
N ARG A 154 -18.26 -17.18 10.23
CA ARG A 154 -18.73 -18.34 10.98
C ARG A 154 -18.05 -19.65 10.55
N LYS A 155 -17.91 -19.88 9.25
CA LYS A 155 -17.22 -21.06 8.68
C LYS A 155 -15.70 -21.01 8.77
N SER A 156 -15.10 -19.95 9.34
CA SER A 156 -13.64 -19.75 9.45
C SER A 156 -12.85 -19.88 8.13
N THR A 157 -13.53 -19.72 6.98
CA THR A 157 -12.93 -19.81 5.64
C THR A 157 -12.55 -18.45 5.06
N LYS A 158 -13.12 -17.37 5.60
CA LYS A 158 -12.83 -15.98 5.20
C LYS A 158 -12.34 -15.20 6.41
N LEU A 159 -11.24 -14.51 6.24
CA LEU A 159 -10.69 -13.62 7.27
C LEU A 159 -10.55 -12.22 6.70
N LYS A 160 -11.11 -11.24 7.42
CA LYS A 160 -10.99 -9.82 7.11
C LYS A 160 -9.95 -9.21 8.03
N PHE A 161 -9.00 -8.50 7.45
CA PHE A 161 -8.01 -7.70 8.14
C PHE A 161 -8.34 -6.22 7.95
N LYS A 162 -8.29 -5.47 9.02
CA LYS A 162 -8.39 -4.01 9.02
C LYS A 162 -7.21 -3.45 9.79
N GLY A 163 -6.50 -2.51 9.20
CA GLY A 163 -5.37 -1.82 9.81
C GLY A 163 -5.17 -0.46 9.19
N ASP A 164 -4.32 0.34 9.81
CA ASP A 164 -4.06 1.71 9.39
C ASP A 164 -2.95 1.78 8.34
N ASP A 165 -1.95 0.90 8.43
CA ASP A 165 -0.87 0.84 7.45
C ASP A 165 -1.04 -0.32 6.44
N SER A 166 -1.04 0.05 5.13
CA SER A 166 -1.17 -0.91 4.03
C SER A 166 0.02 -1.85 3.94
N THR A 167 1.21 -1.37 4.24
CA THR A 167 2.45 -2.11 4.07
C THR A 167 2.50 -3.27 5.06
N PHE A 168 2.23 -2.98 6.34
CA PHE A 168 2.18 -4.00 7.38
C PHE A 168 1.06 -5.01 7.16
N VAL A 169 -0.16 -4.53 6.85
CA VAL A 169 -1.29 -5.43 6.57
C VAL A 169 -0.98 -6.33 5.39
N THR A 170 -0.45 -5.77 4.30
CA THR A 170 -0.14 -6.56 3.09
C THR A 170 1.01 -7.53 3.34
N GLY A 171 2.05 -7.11 4.07
CA GLY A 171 3.17 -7.97 4.47
C GLY A 171 2.71 -9.17 5.30
N LEU A 172 1.87 -8.93 6.32
CA LEU A 172 1.29 -10.01 7.14
C LEU A 172 0.47 -10.98 6.28
N LEU A 173 -0.38 -10.47 5.39
CA LEU A 173 -1.19 -11.31 4.51
C LEU A 173 -0.33 -12.14 3.55
N ALA A 174 0.74 -11.55 3.03
CA ALA A 174 1.70 -12.24 2.17
C ALA A 174 2.40 -13.38 2.90
N SER A 175 2.81 -13.16 4.15
CA SER A 175 3.41 -14.20 5.00
C SER A 175 2.43 -15.35 5.25
N ILE A 176 1.17 -15.04 5.57
CA ILE A 176 0.14 -16.06 5.78
C ILE A 176 -0.10 -16.86 4.48
N ARG A 177 -0.14 -16.19 3.33
CA ARG A 177 -0.35 -16.86 2.03
C ARG A 177 0.80 -17.81 1.67
N ARG A 178 2.02 -17.51 2.09
CA ARG A 178 3.21 -18.36 1.81
C ARG A 178 3.11 -19.74 2.42
N PHE A 179 2.41 -19.94 3.54
CA PHE A 179 2.31 -21.26 4.18
C PHE A 179 1.64 -22.30 3.28
N LYS A 180 0.62 -21.92 2.54
CA LYS A 180 -0.03 -22.82 1.58
C LYS A 180 -0.58 -22.04 0.40
N LYS A 181 0.23 -21.93 -0.65
CA LYS A 181 -0.21 -21.33 -1.91
C LYS A 181 -1.34 -22.16 -2.52
N PRO A 182 -2.25 -21.54 -3.29
CA PRO A 182 -3.30 -22.29 -3.95
C PRO A 182 -2.72 -23.27 -4.98
N ASP A 183 -3.20 -24.50 -4.92
CA ASP A 183 -2.85 -25.56 -5.86
C ASP A 183 -3.47 -25.27 -7.23
N VAL A 184 -2.72 -25.59 -8.28
CA VAL A 184 -3.11 -25.33 -9.68
C VAL A 184 -4.21 -26.28 -10.15
N TYR A 185 -4.27 -27.51 -9.62
CA TYR A 185 -5.24 -28.52 -10.04
C TYR A 185 -6.55 -28.43 -9.24
N LYS A 186 -6.48 -28.55 -7.93
CA LYS A 186 -7.67 -28.57 -7.05
C LYS A 186 -8.02 -27.18 -6.50
N GLY A 187 -7.12 -26.19 -6.60
CA GLY A 187 -7.29 -24.83 -6.09
C GLY A 187 -7.38 -24.75 -4.56
N LYS A 188 -6.88 -25.79 -3.83
CA LYS A 188 -6.81 -25.82 -2.37
C LYS A 188 -5.66 -24.93 -1.90
N GLY A 189 -5.89 -24.11 -0.88
CA GLY A 189 -4.86 -23.22 -0.32
C GLY A 189 -5.40 -21.87 0.14
N ILE A 190 -4.50 -20.96 0.46
CA ILE A 190 -4.78 -19.60 0.94
C ILE A 190 -4.63 -18.64 -0.22
N ARG A 191 -5.64 -17.81 -0.49
CA ARG A 191 -5.64 -16.82 -1.56
C ARG A 191 -6.24 -15.49 -1.12
N TYR A 192 -5.92 -14.42 -1.82
CA TYR A 192 -6.65 -13.17 -1.66
C TYR A 192 -8.05 -13.27 -2.30
N ARG A 193 -8.96 -12.41 -1.84
CA ARG A 193 -10.33 -12.39 -2.37
C ARG A 193 -10.39 -12.13 -3.88
N LYS A 194 -9.48 -11.29 -4.39
CA LYS A 194 -9.43 -10.90 -5.80
C LYS A 194 -8.54 -11.81 -6.66
N ASP A 195 -7.82 -12.77 -6.05
CA ASP A 195 -6.95 -13.66 -6.81
C ASP A 195 -7.78 -14.61 -7.67
N ASN A 196 -7.55 -14.58 -8.97
CA ASN A 196 -8.04 -15.57 -9.89
C ASN A 196 -7.00 -16.68 -10.02
N VAL A 197 -7.37 -17.91 -9.62
CA VAL A 197 -6.50 -19.07 -9.71
C VAL A 197 -6.87 -19.84 -10.98
N ILE A 198 -6.00 -19.78 -11.99
CA ILE A 198 -6.15 -20.54 -13.22
C ILE A 198 -5.90 -22.00 -12.87
N ARG A 199 -6.88 -22.86 -13.13
CA ARG A 199 -6.78 -24.31 -12.88
C ARG A 199 -6.39 -25.03 -14.15
N LYS A 200 -5.47 -25.99 -13.98
CA LYS A 200 -5.11 -26.93 -15.05
C LYS A 200 -5.96 -28.19 -14.92
N GLU A 201 -6.31 -28.77 -16.04
CA GLU A 201 -6.94 -30.09 -16.07
C GLU A 201 -5.89 -31.16 -15.69
N GLY A 202 -6.28 -32.09 -14.83
CA GLY A 202 -5.46 -33.27 -14.52
C GLY A 202 -5.44 -34.25 -15.69
N LYS A 203 -4.59 -35.27 -15.61
CA LYS A 203 -4.60 -36.38 -16.57
C LYS A 203 -5.98 -37.00 -16.63
N LYS A 204 -6.59 -37.02 -17.82
CA LYS A 204 -7.81 -37.80 -18.08
C LYS A 204 -7.44 -39.27 -17.94
N LYS A 205 -8.20 -40.07 -17.15
CA LYS A 205 -8.11 -41.53 -17.22
C LYS A 205 -8.44 -41.95 -18.65
N LYS A 206 -7.51 -42.58 -19.33
CA LYS A 206 -7.85 -43.31 -20.55
C LYS A 206 -8.81 -44.42 -20.11
N ASN A 207 -10.07 -44.37 -20.51
CA ASN A 207 -10.95 -45.53 -20.44
C ASN A 207 -10.43 -46.52 -21.48
N PHE A 208 -9.86 -47.63 -21.03
CA PHE A 208 -9.61 -48.77 -21.85
C PHE A 208 -10.93 -49.51 -22.01
#